data_6ffe1c01ad217a1bca9d8c985555ce75
#
_entry.id   6ffe1c01ad217a1bca9d8c985555ce75
#
_cell.length_a   1.000
_cell.length_b   1.000
_cell.length_c   1.000
_cell.angle_alpha   90.00
_cell.angle_beta   90.00
_cell.angle_gamma   90.00
#
_symmetry.space_group_name_H-M   'P 1'
#
loop_
_entity.id
_entity.type
_entity.pdbx_description
1 polymer ?
#
loop_
_entity_poly.entity_id
_entity_poly.type
_entity_poly.pdbx_seq_one_letter_code
_entity_poly.pdbx_strand_id
1 'polypeptide(L)'
;MPVKYVFVTGGVVSGLGKGITAASLGRLLKARGYHVTSQKFDPYINIDPGTMNPIQHGEVFVTDDGAETDLDLGHYERFIDEGLNKKSNVTTGKVYWSILSKERRGDYGGNTVQVIPHVTNEIKSRFYRSEDPSDQEVAIIEIGGTVGDIESQPFLEALRQFQHEVGYENCILIHVTLIPYLKSSGELKTKPTQASVKDLQGMGIQPDILVCRSDYPLDDGIKRKIAQFCNVDRARVIQNLDAEVLYEVPLMMEKEHLAHEVCECLNMPCPDPDLDDWKKMIDAWKHPKHQVEIALVGKYVSLHDAYISVVESLEHAGVANAADVKIRWVDSERISSYNVEEMLGGVHGILVPGGFGDRGIEGMICAIKYARENKIPYLGICLGMQLTLVEFGRHVLGFADAHSQEFNPDTTHPMVHIMADQDGVTDLGGTLRLGSYPCVLTEGSKAYELYGEKEIHERHRHRYEVNNKYRDVLQENGMMLSGCSPDGRIVEMVEIPEHPWFVATQAHPEFKSRPNKAHPLFKGFVEAALKHQDK
;
A
#
# COMPACT_ATOMS: atom_id res chain seq x y z
N MET A 1 14.77 19.52 -18.94
CA MET A 1 13.50 19.82 -19.64
C MET A 1 12.50 20.32 -18.60
N PRO A 2 11.44 21.05 -18.96
CA PRO A 2 10.38 21.33 -17.99
C PRO A 2 9.74 20.01 -17.55
N VAL A 3 9.26 19.96 -16.30
CA VAL A 3 8.53 18.80 -15.79
C VAL A 3 7.30 18.56 -16.65
N LYS A 4 7.03 17.30 -16.97
CA LYS A 4 5.84 16.85 -17.68
C LYS A 4 4.83 16.29 -16.69
N TYR A 5 3.57 16.64 -16.83
CA TYR A 5 2.49 16.25 -15.94
C TYR A 5 1.51 15.33 -16.64
N VAL A 6 1.23 14.19 -16.03
CA VAL A 6 0.21 13.25 -16.48
C VAL A 6 -0.83 13.12 -15.39
N PHE A 7 -2.00 13.67 -15.62
CA PHE A 7 -3.14 13.48 -14.71
C PHE A 7 -3.91 12.22 -15.07
N VAL A 8 -4.36 11.51 -14.04
CA VAL A 8 -5.21 10.32 -14.18
C VAL A 8 -6.50 10.56 -13.42
N THR A 9 -7.62 10.53 -14.13
CA THR A 9 -8.97 10.63 -13.56
C THR A 9 -9.79 9.39 -13.88
N GLY A 10 -10.90 9.19 -13.22
CA GLY A 10 -11.81 8.08 -13.52
C GLY A 10 -13.27 8.49 -13.52
N GLY A 11 -14.07 7.78 -14.28
CA GLY A 11 -15.50 8.00 -14.37
C GLY A 11 -16.28 6.71 -14.43
N VAL A 12 -17.60 6.81 -14.43
CA VAL A 12 -18.59 5.74 -14.43
C VAL A 12 -18.78 5.10 -13.05
N VAL A 13 -17.74 4.47 -12.47
CA VAL A 13 -17.78 3.86 -11.13
C VAL A 13 -16.41 3.97 -10.44
N SER A 14 -16.39 3.81 -9.11
CA SER A 14 -15.16 3.65 -8.34
C SER A 14 -14.52 2.27 -8.59
N GLY A 15 -13.25 2.09 -8.20
CA GLY A 15 -12.58 0.78 -8.31
C GLY A 15 -12.18 0.37 -9.74
N LEU A 16 -12.15 1.28 -10.71
CA LEU A 16 -11.77 1.00 -12.10
C LEU A 16 -10.26 0.75 -12.31
N GLY A 17 -9.44 0.88 -11.27
CA GLY A 17 -8.00 0.71 -11.37
C GLY A 17 -7.27 1.95 -11.91
N LYS A 18 -7.68 3.16 -11.52
CA LYS A 18 -6.91 4.40 -11.76
C LYS A 18 -5.50 4.29 -11.22
N GLY A 19 -5.37 3.86 -9.94
CA GLY A 19 -4.07 3.66 -9.27
C GLY A 19 -3.17 2.69 -10.04
N ILE A 20 -3.72 1.55 -10.47
CA ILE A 20 -2.99 0.56 -11.25
C ILE A 20 -2.61 1.10 -12.65
N THR A 21 -3.47 1.91 -13.27
CA THR A 21 -3.14 2.58 -14.54
C THR A 21 -2.00 3.57 -14.36
N ALA A 22 -2.05 4.41 -13.31
CA ALA A 22 -1.00 5.37 -12.97
C ALA A 22 0.33 4.65 -12.64
N ALA A 23 0.29 3.62 -11.80
CA ALA A 23 1.44 2.81 -11.42
C ALA A 23 2.07 2.09 -12.63
N SER A 24 1.23 1.51 -13.50
CA SER A 24 1.68 0.83 -14.72
C SER A 24 2.36 1.79 -15.70
N LEU A 25 1.78 2.97 -15.92
CA LEU A 25 2.40 4.01 -16.72
C LEU A 25 3.74 4.44 -16.12
N GLY A 26 3.79 4.65 -14.79
CA GLY A 26 5.02 4.98 -14.09
C GLY A 26 6.11 3.93 -14.31
N ARG A 27 5.76 2.64 -14.23
CA ARG A 27 6.68 1.54 -14.53
C ARG A 27 7.20 1.59 -15.96
N LEU A 28 6.31 1.84 -16.94
CA LEU A 28 6.66 1.89 -18.35
C LEU A 28 7.56 3.08 -18.70
N LEU A 29 7.33 4.23 -18.08
CA LEU A 29 8.19 5.42 -18.26
C LEU A 29 9.55 5.22 -17.58
N LYS A 30 9.58 4.66 -16.36
CA LYS A 30 10.83 4.31 -15.69
C LYS A 30 11.66 3.30 -16.49
N ALA A 31 11.02 2.29 -17.09
CA ALA A 31 11.68 1.32 -17.97
C ALA A 31 12.29 1.94 -19.24
N ARG A 32 11.87 3.17 -19.58
CA ARG A 32 12.43 3.98 -20.67
C ARG A 32 13.52 4.95 -20.21
N GLY A 33 13.85 4.93 -18.92
CA GLY A 33 14.90 5.78 -18.34
C GLY A 33 14.42 7.14 -17.81
N TYR A 34 13.09 7.38 -17.74
CA TYR A 34 12.54 8.58 -17.13
C TYR A 34 12.52 8.50 -15.61
N HIS A 35 12.77 9.62 -14.94
CA HIS A 35 12.47 9.81 -13.53
C HIS A 35 10.98 10.10 -13.37
N VAL A 36 10.32 9.32 -12.53
CA VAL A 36 8.87 9.39 -12.36
C VAL A 36 8.53 9.59 -10.89
N THR A 37 7.68 10.57 -10.61
CA THR A 37 7.04 10.71 -9.30
C THR A 37 5.55 10.49 -9.40
N SER A 38 4.94 10.09 -8.29
CA SER A 38 3.50 9.87 -8.21
C SER A 38 2.88 10.63 -7.05
N GLN A 39 1.70 11.20 -7.30
CA GLN A 39 0.87 11.83 -6.29
C GLN A 39 -0.57 11.29 -6.38
N LYS A 40 -1.19 11.14 -5.21
CA LYS A 40 -2.61 10.83 -5.04
C LYS A 40 -3.34 12.00 -4.42
N PHE A 41 -4.43 12.42 -5.03
CA PHE A 41 -5.34 13.44 -4.50
C PHE A 41 -6.68 12.80 -4.14
N ASP A 42 -6.97 12.74 -2.83
CA ASP A 42 -8.17 12.10 -2.31
C ASP A 42 -9.24 13.11 -1.93
N PRO A 43 -10.48 12.97 -2.42
CA PRO A 43 -11.53 13.98 -2.22
C PRO A 43 -12.19 13.93 -0.83
N TYR A 44 -11.83 13.00 0.05
CA TYR A 44 -12.39 12.95 1.40
C TYR A 44 -11.83 14.07 2.31
N ILE A 45 -12.63 14.43 3.35
CA ILE A 45 -12.32 15.54 4.27
C ILE A 45 -11.36 15.15 5.39
N ASN A 46 -11.06 13.89 5.59
CA ASN A 46 -10.05 13.47 6.55
C ASN A 46 -8.69 14.09 6.19
N ILE A 47 -7.93 14.50 7.20
CA ILE A 47 -6.57 15.04 6.99
C ILE A 47 -5.66 13.96 6.39
N ASP A 48 -5.75 12.74 6.94
CA ASP A 48 -5.09 11.53 6.44
C ASP A 48 -5.95 10.31 6.79
N PRO A 49 -5.61 9.11 6.29
CA PRO A 49 -6.37 7.89 6.60
C PRO A 49 -6.02 7.27 7.96
N GLY A 50 -5.11 7.83 8.75
CA GLY A 50 -4.57 7.24 9.97
C GLY A 50 -5.61 6.85 11.02
N THR A 51 -6.74 7.58 11.08
CA THR A 51 -7.86 7.30 11.99
C THR A 51 -9.03 6.58 11.33
N MET A 52 -8.93 6.25 10.04
CA MET A 52 -9.99 5.56 9.31
C MET A 52 -10.07 4.08 9.68
N ASN A 53 -11.28 3.53 9.57
CA ASN A 53 -11.50 2.10 9.80
C ASN A 53 -10.97 1.28 8.60
N PRO A 54 -9.99 0.36 8.78
CA PRO A 54 -9.45 -0.44 7.70
C PRO A 54 -10.49 -1.31 6.97
N ILE A 55 -11.59 -1.68 7.63
CA ILE A 55 -12.69 -2.45 7.00
C ILE A 55 -13.48 -1.58 5.99
N GLN A 56 -13.41 -0.27 6.08
CA GLN A 56 -14.10 0.65 5.17
C GLN A 56 -13.19 1.21 4.06
N HIS A 57 -11.92 1.46 4.38
CA HIS A 57 -10.99 2.16 3.49
C HIS A 57 -9.81 1.32 3.01
N GLY A 58 -9.65 0.10 3.54
CA GLY A 58 -8.47 -0.70 3.29
C GLY A 58 -7.29 -0.32 4.18
N GLU A 59 -6.11 -0.72 3.77
CA GLU A 59 -4.86 -0.51 4.48
C GLU A 59 -4.47 0.98 4.57
N VAL A 60 -3.90 1.37 5.70
CA VAL A 60 -3.17 2.64 5.82
C VAL A 60 -1.70 2.37 5.52
N PHE A 61 -1.24 2.84 4.37
CA PHE A 61 0.15 2.70 3.94
C PHE A 61 1.01 3.81 4.55
N VAL A 62 2.23 3.47 5.01
CA VAL A 62 3.14 4.45 5.64
C VAL A 62 4.41 4.60 4.81
N THR A 63 4.77 5.85 4.52
CA THR A 63 6.01 6.22 3.81
C THR A 63 7.21 6.30 4.75
N ASP A 64 8.43 6.36 4.20
CA ASP A 64 9.67 6.46 4.99
C ASP A 64 9.71 7.72 5.87
N ASP A 65 9.15 8.83 5.42
CA ASP A 65 9.08 10.09 6.18
C ASP A 65 7.87 10.18 7.11
N GLY A 66 7.12 9.06 7.29
CA GLY A 66 6.05 8.92 8.27
C GLY A 66 4.71 9.54 7.84
N ALA A 67 4.42 9.64 6.55
CA ALA A 67 3.07 9.94 6.11
C ALA A 67 2.18 8.70 6.20
N GLU A 68 1.01 8.84 6.84
CA GLU A 68 -0.11 7.90 6.71
C GLU A 68 -0.88 8.24 5.44
N THR A 69 -1.05 7.25 4.56
CA THR A 69 -1.53 7.47 3.18
C THR A 69 -2.51 6.39 2.74
N ASP A 70 -3.19 6.66 1.65
CA ASP A 70 -4.05 5.70 0.96
C ASP A 70 -3.24 4.50 0.43
N LEU A 71 -3.89 3.33 0.30
CA LEU A 71 -3.29 2.08 -0.17
C LEU A 71 -2.71 2.16 -1.60
N ASP A 72 -3.22 3.06 -2.44
CA ASP A 72 -2.71 3.26 -3.81
C ASP A 72 -1.22 3.64 -3.83
N LEU A 73 -0.72 4.32 -2.78
CA LEU A 73 0.71 4.63 -2.69
C LEU A 73 1.57 3.37 -2.60
N GLY A 74 1.06 2.33 -1.96
CA GLY A 74 1.69 1.01 -1.97
C GLY A 74 1.80 0.44 -3.39
N HIS A 75 0.76 0.58 -4.21
CA HIS A 75 0.82 0.19 -5.62
C HIS A 75 1.87 0.99 -6.40
N TYR A 76 1.91 2.32 -6.20
CA TYR A 76 2.91 3.14 -6.89
C TYR A 76 4.34 2.71 -6.52
N GLU A 77 4.64 2.55 -5.23
CA GLU A 77 5.96 2.10 -4.79
C GLU A 77 6.32 0.70 -5.32
N ARG A 78 5.37 -0.24 -5.34
CA ARG A 78 5.60 -1.61 -5.84
C ARG A 78 5.87 -1.66 -7.34
N PHE A 79 5.13 -0.88 -8.14
CA PHE A 79 5.29 -0.87 -9.60
C PHE A 79 6.48 -0.05 -10.05
N ILE A 80 6.64 1.16 -9.50
CA ILE A 80 7.66 2.11 -9.94
C ILE A 80 9.01 1.81 -9.29
N ASP A 81 9.02 1.14 -8.11
CA ASP A 81 10.21 0.86 -7.30
C ASP A 81 10.94 2.15 -6.92
N GLU A 82 10.18 3.13 -6.43
CA GLU A 82 10.64 4.39 -5.86
C GLU A 82 9.91 4.67 -4.56
N GLY A 83 10.61 5.19 -3.54
CA GLY A 83 10.01 5.59 -2.28
C GLY A 83 9.22 6.88 -2.42
N LEU A 84 8.00 6.89 -1.89
CA LEU A 84 7.14 8.07 -1.83
C LEU A 84 7.27 8.78 -0.48
N ASN A 85 6.69 9.99 -0.40
CA ASN A 85 6.84 10.87 0.77
C ASN A 85 5.55 11.66 1.07
N LYS A 86 5.59 12.53 2.09
CA LYS A 86 4.45 13.36 2.54
C LYS A 86 3.81 14.22 1.45
N LYS A 87 4.55 14.53 0.37
CA LYS A 87 4.03 15.29 -0.75
C LYS A 87 3.18 14.43 -1.69
N SER A 88 3.31 13.10 -1.60
CA SER A 88 2.70 12.16 -2.53
C SER A 88 1.22 11.87 -2.24
N ASN A 89 0.70 12.22 -1.05
CA ASN A 89 -0.72 12.08 -0.73
C ASN A 89 -1.33 13.40 -0.22
N VAL A 90 -2.32 13.89 -0.95
CA VAL A 90 -3.04 15.14 -0.65
C VAL A 90 -4.53 14.85 -0.52
N THR A 91 -5.11 15.18 0.62
CA THR A 91 -6.54 15.07 0.87
C THR A 91 -7.23 16.43 0.83
N THR A 92 -8.53 16.44 0.61
CA THR A 92 -9.35 17.65 0.77
C THR A 92 -9.14 18.26 2.17
N GLY A 93 -9.06 17.41 3.21
CA GLY A 93 -8.81 17.85 4.58
C GLY A 93 -7.49 18.63 4.72
N LYS A 94 -6.38 18.12 4.18
CA LYS A 94 -5.09 18.84 4.17
C LYS A 94 -5.16 20.18 3.45
N VAL A 95 -5.90 20.28 2.34
CA VAL A 95 -6.10 21.52 1.58
C VAL A 95 -6.85 22.55 2.41
N TYR A 96 -8.03 22.16 2.93
CA TYR A 96 -8.85 23.08 3.74
C TYR A 96 -8.19 23.46 5.05
N TRP A 97 -7.52 22.52 5.72
CA TRP A 97 -6.75 22.82 6.94
C TRP A 97 -5.68 23.91 6.70
N SER A 98 -4.95 23.79 5.58
CA SER A 98 -3.96 24.81 5.17
C SER A 98 -4.61 26.17 4.98
N ILE A 99 -5.74 26.23 4.26
CA ILE A 99 -6.45 27.48 3.94
C ILE A 99 -7.00 28.14 5.21
N LEU A 100 -7.70 27.37 6.07
CA LEU A 100 -8.28 27.87 7.31
C LEU A 100 -7.19 28.34 8.29
N SER A 101 -6.08 27.62 8.36
CA SER A 101 -4.94 28.03 9.16
C SER A 101 -4.31 29.34 8.67
N LYS A 102 -4.17 29.55 7.36
CA LYS A 102 -3.71 30.79 6.73
C LYS A 102 -4.71 31.93 7.01
N GLU A 103 -6.00 31.68 6.90
CA GLU A 103 -7.05 32.66 7.17
C GLU A 103 -6.97 33.14 8.63
N ARG A 104 -6.87 32.23 9.60
CA ARG A 104 -6.73 32.56 11.02
C ARG A 104 -5.48 33.38 11.35
N ARG A 105 -4.39 33.18 10.62
CA ARG A 105 -3.17 34.01 10.77
C ARG A 105 -3.25 35.36 10.07
N GLY A 106 -4.28 35.61 9.27
CA GLY A 106 -4.43 36.85 8.51
C GLY A 106 -3.64 36.91 7.18
N ASP A 107 -3.16 35.77 6.69
CA ASP A 107 -2.31 35.69 5.48
C ASP A 107 -3.04 36.20 4.22
N TYR A 108 -4.36 36.28 4.23
CA TYR A 108 -5.18 36.80 3.12
C TYR A 108 -5.50 38.29 3.22
N GLY A 109 -4.94 39.01 4.21
CA GLY A 109 -5.07 40.48 4.30
C GLY A 109 -6.50 40.99 4.41
N GLY A 110 -7.42 40.21 4.99
CA GLY A 110 -8.86 40.56 5.14
C GLY A 110 -9.72 40.30 3.91
N ASN A 111 -9.17 39.72 2.84
CA ASN A 111 -9.95 39.34 1.66
C ASN A 111 -10.90 38.18 1.96
N THR A 112 -12.04 38.14 1.25
CA THR A 112 -12.96 36.99 1.27
C THR A 112 -12.29 35.77 0.67
N VAL A 113 -12.18 34.67 1.46
CA VAL A 113 -11.60 33.41 1.00
C VAL A 113 -12.69 32.56 0.33
N GLN A 114 -12.44 32.11 -0.90
CA GLN A 114 -13.40 31.40 -1.75
C GLN A 114 -12.76 30.13 -2.36
N VAL A 115 -13.58 29.23 -2.90
CA VAL A 115 -13.07 28.03 -3.59
C VAL A 115 -12.16 28.45 -4.76
N ILE A 116 -12.64 29.37 -5.59
CA ILE A 116 -11.83 30.02 -6.64
C ILE A 116 -11.55 31.47 -6.18
N PRO A 117 -10.29 31.90 -6.07
CA PRO A 117 -9.06 31.19 -6.46
C PRO A 117 -8.36 30.46 -5.30
N HIS A 118 -8.79 30.55 -4.05
CA HIS A 118 -7.95 30.20 -2.89
C HIS A 118 -7.76 28.68 -2.74
N VAL A 119 -8.86 27.88 -2.85
CA VAL A 119 -8.77 26.41 -2.77
C VAL A 119 -8.07 25.88 -4.02
N THR A 120 -8.44 26.37 -5.22
CA THR A 120 -7.79 25.93 -6.46
C THR A 120 -6.30 26.28 -6.50
N ASN A 121 -5.90 27.44 -6.00
CA ASN A 121 -4.47 27.83 -5.92
C ASN A 121 -3.70 26.96 -4.91
N GLU A 122 -4.30 26.62 -3.76
CA GLU A 122 -3.68 25.70 -2.80
C GLU A 122 -3.50 24.30 -3.42
N ILE A 123 -4.49 23.80 -4.16
CA ILE A 123 -4.40 22.52 -4.87
C ILE A 123 -3.29 22.59 -5.93
N LYS A 124 -3.28 23.60 -6.79
CA LYS A 124 -2.24 23.78 -7.81
C LYS A 124 -0.85 23.86 -7.20
N SER A 125 -0.69 24.59 -6.07
CA SER A 125 0.59 24.64 -5.37
C SER A 125 1.10 23.26 -4.93
N ARG A 126 0.18 22.30 -4.72
CA ARG A 126 0.54 20.91 -4.37
C ARG A 126 0.85 20.06 -5.60
N PHE A 127 0.27 20.35 -6.77
CA PHE A 127 0.71 19.75 -8.04
C PHE A 127 2.18 20.09 -8.32
N TYR A 128 2.56 21.38 -8.17
CA TYR A 128 3.96 21.81 -8.32
C TYR A 128 4.92 21.19 -7.28
N ARG A 129 4.44 20.77 -6.11
CA ARG A 129 5.28 20.11 -5.08
C ARG A 129 5.72 18.70 -5.45
N SER A 130 5.16 18.12 -6.49
CA SER A 130 5.70 16.90 -7.09
C SER A 130 7.11 17.14 -7.64
N GLU A 131 7.43 18.40 -7.98
CA GLU A 131 8.74 18.76 -8.48
C GLU A 131 9.79 18.66 -7.37
N ASP A 132 10.73 17.72 -7.52
CA ASP A 132 12.03 17.84 -6.87
C ASP A 132 12.97 18.47 -7.90
N PRO A 133 13.52 19.69 -7.65
CA PRO A 133 14.24 20.44 -8.67
C PRO A 133 15.46 19.73 -9.26
N SER A 134 15.90 18.63 -8.65
CA SER A 134 17.14 17.99 -9.03
C SER A 134 17.04 16.95 -10.14
N ASP A 135 15.89 16.21 -10.30
CA ASP A 135 15.91 15.04 -11.19
C ASP A 135 14.58 14.61 -11.85
N GLN A 136 13.47 15.37 -11.70
CA GLN A 136 12.17 14.90 -12.19
C GLN A 136 11.90 15.29 -13.64
N GLU A 137 11.52 14.29 -14.44
CA GLU A 137 11.08 14.50 -15.81
C GLU A 137 9.56 14.34 -15.96
N VAL A 138 8.92 13.42 -15.21
CA VAL A 138 7.47 13.14 -15.29
C VAL A 138 6.83 13.03 -13.92
N ALA A 139 5.78 13.81 -13.69
CA ALA A 139 4.90 13.72 -12.52
C ALA A 139 3.56 13.09 -12.91
N ILE A 140 3.22 11.94 -12.32
CA ILE A 140 1.93 11.28 -12.48
C ILE A 140 1.04 11.65 -11.30
N ILE A 141 -0.12 12.25 -11.57
CA ILE A 141 -1.02 12.77 -10.55
C ILE A 141 -2.38 12.10 -10.71
N GLU A 142 -2.74 11.25 -9.77
CA GLU A 142 -4.06 10.64 -9.74
C GLU A 142 -5.04 11.51 -8.95
N ILE A 143 -6.19 11.83 -9.56
CA ILE A 143 -7.32 12.44 -8.86
C ILE A 143 -8.31 11.34 -8.47
N GLY A 144 -8.47 11.15 -7.17
CA GLY A 144 -9.42 10.21 -6.57
C GLY A 144 -10.87 10.61 -6.81
N GLY A 145 -11.78 9.69 -6.49
CA GLY A 145 -13.21 9.83 -6.73
C GLY A 145 -13.60 9.58 -8.19
N THR A 146 -14.85 9.88 -8.51
CA THR A 146 -15.45 9.70 -9.83
C THR A 146 -15.76 11.06 -10.43
N VAL A 147 -15.49 11.26 -11.71
CA VAL A 147 -15.88 12.49 -12.41
C VAL A 147 -17.41 12.62 -12.36
N GLY A 148 -17.88 13.78 -11.92
CA GLY A 148 -19.28 14.07 -11.63
C GLY A 148 -19.59 14.17 -10.13
N ASP A 149 -18.76 13.58 -9.26
CA ASP A 149 -18.90 13.70 -7.81
C ASP A 149 -18.57 15.14 -7.35
N ILE A 150 -19.36 15.66 -6.41
CA ILE A 150 -19.20 17.01 -5.85
C ILE A 150 -17.81 17.18 -5.21
N GLU A 151 -17.34 16.16 -4.51
CA GLU A 151 -16.10 16.15 -3.77
C GLU A 151 -14.87 16.35 -4.68
N SER A 152 -14.93 15.86 -5.92
CA SER A 152 -13.83 15.93 -6.90
C SER A 152 -13.78 17.26 -7.65
N GLN A 153 -14.85 18.05 -7.64
CA GLN A 153 -14.96 19.27 -8.46
C GLN A 153 -13.82 20.28 -8.22
N PRO A 154 -13.39 20.61 -6.98
CA PRO A 154 -12.31 21.56 -6.77
C PRO A 154 -10.96 21.09 -7.37
N PHE A 155 -10.70 19.78 -7.36
CA PHE A 155 -9.50 19.21 -7.97
C PHE A 155 -9.54 19.28 -9.49
N LEU A 156 -10.70 18.98 -10.09
CA LEU A 156 -10.89 19.06 -11.54
C LEU A 156 -10.80 20.51 -12.02
N GLU A 157 -11.40 21.47 -11.30
CA GLU A 157 -11.24 22.89 -11.63
C GLU A 157 -9.80 23.35 -11.48
N ALA A 158 -9.08 22.90 -10.46
CA ALA A 158 -7.64 23.19 -10.32
C ALA A 158 -6.82 22.58 -11.46
N LEU A 159 -7.13 21.35 -11.91
CA LEU A 159 -6.52 20.73 -13.08
C LEU A 159 -6.74 21.57 -14.35
N ARG A 160 -7.99 21.99 -14.61
CA ARG A 160 -8.31 22.84 -15.77
C ARG A 160 -7.49 24.12 -15.80
N GLN A 161 -7.37 24.80 -14.65
CA GLN A 161 -6.54 25.99 -14.52
C GLN A 161 -5.05 25.67 -14.72
N PHE A 162 -4.57 24.57 -14.14
CA PHE A 162 -3.18 24.14 -14.19
C PHE A 162 -2.73 23.81 -15.61
N GLN A 163 -3.54 23.09 -16.41
CA GLN A 163 -3.25 22.81 -17.81
C GLN A 163 -3.02 24.10 -18.61
N HIS A 164 -3.82 25.14 -18.33
CA HIS A 164 -3.66 26.43 -18.99
C HIS A 164 -2.40 27.17 -18.53
N GLU A 165 -2.00 27.03 -17.26
CA GLU A 165 -0.82 27.70 -16.69
C GLU A 165 0.50 27.10 -17.20
N VAL A 166 0.59 25.76 -17.27
CA VAL A 166 1.83 25.07 -17.67
C VAL A 166 1.93 24.81 -19.17
N GLY A 167 0.83 24.97 -19.90
CA GLY A 167 0.69 24.64 -21.31
C GLY A 167 0.30 23.19 -21.57
N TYR A 168 -0.56 22.98 -22.55
CA TYR A 168 -1.08 21.64 -22.89
C TYR A 168 0.00 20.68 -23.40
N GLU A 169 1.11 21.19 -23.90
CA GLU A 169 2.28 20.41 -24.30
C GLU A 169 3.09 19.86 -23.12
N ASN A 170 2.80 20.34 -21.89
CA ASN A 170 3.44 19.90 -20.66
C ASN A 170 2.49 19.17 -19.71
N CYS A 171 1.18 19.13 -20.01
CA CYS A 171 0.18 18.56 -19.12
C CYS A 171 -0.91 17.86 -19.91
N ILE A 172 -1.05 16.55 -19.73
CA ILE A 172 -2.07 15.71 -20.36
C ILE A 172 -2.98 15.06 -19.34
N LEU A 173 -4.17 14.65 -19.80
CA LEU A 173 -5.15 13.91 -19.01
C LEU A 173 -5.44 12.54 -19.60
N ILE A 174 -5.19 11.51 -18.79
CA ILE A 174 -5.69 10.14 -18.99
C ILE A 174 -6.99 9.97 -18.22
N HIS A 175 -8.04 9.52 -18.91
CA HIS A 175 -9.32 9.26 -18.28
C HIS A 175 -9.65 7.76 -18.33
N VAL A 176 -9.76 7.14 -17.15
CA VAL A 176 -10.08 5.71 -17.01
C VAL A 176 -11.59 5.54 -16.96
N THR A 177 -12.12 4.69 -17.84
CA THR A 177 -13.57 4.46 -17.98
C THR A 177 -13.91 2.99 -18.04
N LEU A 178 -15.21 2.67 -18.01
CA LEU A 178 -15.75 1.31 -18.09
C LEU A 178 -16.51 1.10 -19.39
N ILE A 179 -16.24 -0.01 -20.05
CA ILE A 179 -17.01 -0.55 -21.18
C ILE A 179 -17.69 -1.85 -20.72
N PRO A 180 -18.88 -1.79 -20.12
CA PRO A 180 -19.53 -2.97 -19.57
C PRO A 180 -20.05 -3.89 -20.69
N TYR A 181 -19.95 -5.19 -20.45
CA TYR A 181 -20.59 -6.20 -21.28
C TYR A 181 -21.99 -6.54 -20.74
N LEU A 182 -23.00 -6.35 -21.56
CA LEU A 182 -24.37 -6.72 -21.20
C LEU A 182 -24.67 -8.16 -21.67
N LYS A 183 -24.69 -9.10 -20.74
CA LYS A 183 -24.99 -10.52 -20.99
C LYS A 183 -26.31 -10.72 -21.72
N SER A 184 -27.33 -9.88 -21.43
CA SER A 184 -28.67 -9.97 -22.04
C SER A 184 -28.70 -9.66 -23.54
N SER A 185 -27.83 -8.76 -24.01
CA SER A 185 -27.73 -8.39 -25.44
C SER A 185 -26.48 -8.94 -26.13
N GLY A 186 -25.55 -9.56 -25.38
CA GLY A 186 -24.32 -10.12 -25.92
C GLY A 186 -23.35 -9.08 -26.48
N GLU A 187 -23.35 -7.84 -25.97
CA GLU A 187 -22.55 -6.77 -26.55
C GLU A 187 -21.93 -5.82 -25.52
N LEU A 188 -20.82 -5.20 -25.90
CA LEU A 188 -20.16 -4.14 -25.13
C LEU A 188 -20.88 -2.80 -25.33
N LYS A 189 -21.03 -2.02 -24.25
CA LYS A 189 -21.74 -0.75 -24.25
C LYS A 189 -20.79 0.43 -24.02
N THR A 190 -20.68 1.29 -25.04
CA THR A 190 -19.81 2.50 -25.00
C THR A 190 -20.48 3.72 -24.37
N LYS A 191 -21.77 3.68 -24.10
CA LYS A 191 -22.51 4.82 -23.55
C LYS A 191 -21.99 5.33 -22.20
N PRO A 192 -21.62 4.48 -21.22
CA PRO A 192 -21.08 4.95 -19.94
C PRO A 192 -19.78 5.76 -20.12
N THR A 193 -18.86 5.29 -20.95
CA THR A 193 -17.64 6.03 -21.32
C THR A 193 -17.95 7.37 -21.97
N GLN A 194 -18.87 7.40 -22.95
CA GLN A 194 -19.27 8.65 -23.61
C GLN A 194 -19.90 9.65 -22.63
N ALA A 195 -20.71 9.20 -21.67
CA ALA A 195 -21.31 10.05 -20.65
C ALA A 195 -20.23 10.64 -19.73
N SER A 196 -19.33 9.82 -19.23
CA SER A 196 -18.24 10.26 -18.35
C SER A 196 -17.31 11.28 -19.01
N VAL A 197 -16.94 11.07 -20.28
CA VAL A 197 -16.15 12.05 -21.04
C VAL A 197 -16.93 13.35 -21.25
N LYS A 198 -18.23 13.25 -21.50
CA LYS A 198 -19.09 14.44 -21.64
C LYS A 198 -19.15 15.26 -20.36
N ASP A 199 -19.15 14.62 -19.19
CA ASP A 199 -19.11 15.32 -17.91
C ASP A 199 -17.82 16.12 -17.75
N LEU A 200 -16.65 15.54 -18.10
CA LEU A 200 -15.38 16.27 -18.15
C LEU A 200 -15.41 17.46 -19.15
N GLN A 201 -15.91 17.22 -20.35
CA GLN A 201 -16.05 18.28 -21.37
C GLN A 201 -16.97 19.41 -20.90
N GLY A 202 -18.04 19.08 -20.16
CA GLY A 202 -18.93 20.06 -19.51
C GLY A 202 -18.21 20.95 -18.51
N MET A 203 -17.11 20.50 -17.93
CA MET A 203 -16.23 21.27 -17.04
C MET A 203 -15.10 22.00 -17.80
N GLY A 204 -15.05 21.91 -19.12
CA GLY A 204 -14.01 22.50 -19.96
C GLY A 204 -12.70 21.71 -19.98
N ILE A 205 -12.75 20.41 -19.70
CA ILE A 205 -11.59 19.51 -19.69
C ILE A 205 -11.77 18.48 -20.81
N GLN A 206 -10.78 18.38 -21.71
CA GLN A 206 -10.72 17.35 -22.74
C GLN A 206 -9.70 16.30 -22.34
N PRO A 207 -10.07 15.00 -22.22
CA PRO A 207 -9.06 13.95 -22.04
C PRO A 207 -8.25 13.76 -23.31
N ASP A 208 -6.94 13.52 -23.16
CA ASP A 208 -6.03 13.23 -24.24
C ASP A 208 -6.01 11.75 -24.59
N ILE A 209 -6.11 10.89 -23.55
CA ILE A 209 -6.07 9.43 -23.67
C ILE A 209 -7.21 8.82 -22.87
N LEU A 210 -7.86 7.81 -23.41
CA LEU A 210 -8.88 7.01 -22.72
C LEU A 210 -8.34 5.61 -22.42
N VAL A 211 -8.36 5.21 -21.15
CA VAL A 211 -8.10 3.83 -20.75
C VAL A 211 -9.44 3.17 -20.42
N CYS A 212 -9.83 2.24 -21.26
CA CYS A 212 -11.14 1.59 -21.25
C CYS A 212 -11.05 0.22 -20.58
N ARG A 213 -11.53 0.11 -19.34
CA ARG A 213 -11.69 -1.19 -18.64
C ARG A 213 -12.81 -1.97 -19.29
N SER A 214 -12.57 -3.24 -19.55
CA SER A 214 -13.55 -4.15 -20.15
C SER A 214 -13.21 -5.60 -19.83
N ASP A 215 -14.24 -6.44 -19.66
CA ASP A 215 -14.09 -7.89 -19.49
C ASP A 215 -13.70 -8.59 -20.81
N TYR A 216 -13.94 -7.94 -21.95
CA TYR A 216 -13.72 -8.51 -23.28
C TYR A 216 -12.93 -7.54 -24.16
N PRO A 217 -12.15 -8.09 -25.13
CA PRO A 217 -11.39 -7.28 -26.09
C PRO A 217 -12.27 -6.30 -26.87
N LEU A 218 -11.77 -5.08 -27.04
CA LEU A 218 -12.40 -4.05 -27.84
C LEU A 218 -12.03 -4.21 -29.31
N ASP A 219 -13.00 -4.47 -30.15
CA ASP A 219 -12.77 -4.47 -31.59
C ASP A 219 -12.53 -3.06 -32.14
N ASP A 220 -12.03 -3.01 -33.38
CA ASP A 220 -11.70 -1.75 -34.03
C ASP A 220 -12.92 -0.83 -34.24
N GLY A 221 -14.11 -1.40 -34.45
CA GLY A 221 -15.35 -0.63 -34.57
C GLY A 221 -15.74 0.07 -33.28
N ILE A 222 -15.56 -0.60 -32.13
CA ILE A 222 -15.79 -0.04 -30.80
C ILE A 222 -14.77 1.08 -30.53
N LYS A 223 -13.48 0.85 -30.79
CA LYS A 223 -12.44 1.88 -30.59
C LYS A 223 -12.70 3.13 -31.45
N ARG A 224 -13.06 2.98 -32.73
CA ARG A 224 -13.44 4.10 -33.61
C ARG A 224 -14.66 4.86 -33.09
N LYS A 225 -15.67 4.14 -32.65
CA LYS A 225 -16.88 4.74 -32.09
C LYS A 225 -16.58 5.58 -30.85
N ILE A 226 -15.78 5.05 -29.92
CA ILE A 226 -15.34 5.79 -28.72
C ILE A 226 -14.56 7.04 -29.14
N ALA A 227 -13.57 6.89 -29.99
CA ALA A 227 -12.72 7.98 -30.51
C ALA A 227 -13.57 9.13 -31.08
N GLN A 228 -14.55 8.80 -31.94
CA GLN A 228 -15.44 9.77 -32.57
C GLN A 228 -16.32 10.51 -31.54
N PHE A 229 -16.94 9.78 -30.59
CA PHE A 229 -17.88 10.39 -29.63
C PHE A 229 -17.17 11.15 -28.49
N CYS A 230 -15.92 10.77 -28.17
CA CYS A 230 -15.15 11.36 -27.07
C CYS A 230 -14.12 12.40 -27.57
N ASN A 231 -14.03 12.63 -28.89
CA ASN A 231 -13.11 13.58 -29.50
C ASN A 231 -11.64 13.31 -29.12
N VAL A 232 -11.22 12.04 -29.25
CA VAL A 232 -9.83 11.60 -29.06
C VAL A 232 -9.35 10.85 -30.31
N ASP A 233 -8.04 10.75 -30.53
CA ASP A 233 -7.51 9.91 -31.59
C ASP A 233 -7.83 8.41 -31.30
N ARG A 234 -8.02 7.63 -32.35
CA ARG A 234 -8.27 6.18 -32.22
C ARG A 234 -7.10 5.45 -31.53
N ALA A 235 -5.87 5.85 -31.81
CA ALA A 235 -4.67 5.30 -31.18
C ALA A 235 -4.66 5.52 -29.66
N ARG A 236 -5.31 6.58 -29.18
CA ARG A 236 -5.41 6.96 -27.79
C ARG A 236 -6.61 6.35 -27.04
N VAL A 237 -7.31 5.41 -27.67
CA VAL A 237 -8.31 4.54 -27.02
C VAL A 237 -7.64 3.23 -26.63
N ILE A 238 -7.13 3.17 -25.43
CA ILE A 238 -6.35 2.05 -24.86
C ILE A 238 -7.31 1.08 -24.17
N GLN A 239 -7.30 -0.19 -24.53
CA GLN A 239 -8.05 -1.19 -23.77
C GLN A 239 -7.24 -1.62 -22.53
N ASN A 240 -7.96 -1.90 -21.45
CA ASN A 240 -7.42 -2.48 -20.22
C ASN A 240 -8.33 -3.63 -19.79
N LEU A 241 -7.89 -4.86 -20.04
CA LEU A 241 -8.59 -6.09 -19.68
C LEU A 241 -8.20 -6.53 -18.26
N ASP A 242 -8.97 -7.46 -17.71
CA ASP A 242 -8.59 -8.14 -16.48
C ASP A 242 -7.32 -8.97 -16.70
N ALA A 243 -6.38 -8.88 -15.78
CA ALA A 243 -5.14 -9.63 -15.78
C ALA A 243 -5.21 -10.77 -14.76
N GLU A 244 -4.61 -11.91 -15.07
CA GLU A 244 -4.48 -13.03 -14.13
C GLU A 244 -3.54 -12.67 -12.97
N VAL A 245 -2.45 -11.97 -13.30
CA VAL A 245 -1.48 -11.42 -12.35
C VAL A 245 -1.48 -9.91 -12.49
N LEU A 246 -1.69 -9.19 -11.38
CA LEU A 246 -1.79 -7.73 -11.39
C LEU A 246 -0.60 -7.05 -12.08
N TYR A 247 0.59 -7.59 -11.89
CA TYR A 247 1.84 -7.08 -12.47
C TYR A 247 2.01 -7.33 -13.97
N GLU A 248 1.05 -8.01 -14.64
CA GLU A 248 1.00 -8.08 -16.12
C GLU A 248 0.45 -6.81 -16.75
N VAL A 249 -0.32 -6.01 -16.00
CA VAL A 249 -0.99 -4.82 -16.52
C VAL A 249 -0.02 -3.87 -17.26
N PRO A 250 1.21 -3.59 -16.77
CA PRO A 250 2.18 -2.80 -17.54
C PRO A 250 2.50 -3.40 -18.91
N LEU A 251 2.68 -4.73 -19.00
CA LEU A 251 2.97 -5.38 -20.28
C LEU A 251 1.77 -5.34 -21.25
N MET A 252 0.55 -5.44 -20.70
CA MET A 252 -0.67 -5.29 -21.48
C MET A 252 -0.83 -3.87 -22.02
N MET A 253 -0.57 -2.86 -21.19
CA MET A 253 -0.61 -1.45 -21.58
C MET A 253 0.51 -1.08 -22.57
N GLU A 254 1.68 -1.73 -22.47
CA GLU A 254 2.75 -1.57 -23.45
C GLU A 254 2.33 -2.09 -24.84
N LYS A 255 1.64 -3.24 -24.92
CA LYS A 255 1.08 -3.76 -26.18
C LYS A 255 0.03 -2.84 -26.81
N GLU A 256 -0.69 -2.09 -25.97
CA GLU A 256 -1.67 -1.08 -26.39
C GLU A 256 -1.00 0.28 -26.65
N HIS A 257 0.33 0.40 -26.55
CA HIS A 257 1.13 1.58 -26.81
C HIS A 257 0.85 2.77 -25.87
N LEU A 258 0.35 2.54 -24.62
CA LEU A 258 0.00 3.62 -23.70
C LEU A 258 1.16 4.61 -23.47
N ALA A 259 2.36 4.10 -23.14
CA ALA A 259 3.50 4.97 -22.88
C ALA A 259 3.99 5.70 -24.13
N HIS A 260 3.85 5.11 -25.30
CA HIS A 260 4.15 5.76 -26.59
C HIS A 260 3.22 6.97 -26.81
N GLU A 261 1.91 6.77 -26.65
CA GLU A 261 0.91 7.84 -26.83
C GLU A 261 1.13 8.99 -25.81
N VAL A 262 1.51 8.64 -24.55
CA VAL A 262 1.87 9.64 -23.53
C VAL A 262 3.11 10.45 -23.97
N CYS A 263 4.16 9.79 -24.43
CA CYS A 263 5.37 10.47 -24.92
C CYS A 263 5.07 11.35 -26.12
N GLU A 264 4.23 10.88 -27.05
CA GLU A 264 3.81 11.68 -28.23
C GLU A 264 3.05 12.94 -27.81
N CYS A 265 2.04 12.80 -26.93
CA CYS A 265 1.26 13.94 -26.44
C CYS A 265 2.13 14.99 -25.72
N LEU A 266 3.16 14.55 -24.99
CA LEU A 266 4.06 15.44 -24.25
C LEU A 266 5.30 15.89 -25.02
N ASN A 267 5.41 15.51 -26.31
CA ASN A 267 6.58 15.77 -27.15
C ASN A 267 7.89 15.29 -26.51
N MET A 268 7.86 14.07 -25.95
CA MET A 268 9.01 13.42 -25.30
C MET A 268 9.58 12.32 -26.19
N PRO A 269 10.90 12.08 -26.17
CA PRO A 269 11.47 10.88 -26.78
C PRO A 269 10.81 9.60 -26.22
N CYS A 270 10.63 8.58 -27.04
CA CYS A 270 10.07 7.29 -26.60
C CYS A 270 11.02 6.14 -26.94
N PRO A 271 12.11 5.96 -26.20
CA PRO A 271 12.99 4.82 -26.38
C PRO A 271 12.29 3.50 -26.01
N ASP A 272 12.80 2.37 -26.50
CA ASP A 272 12.27 1.07 -26.12
C ASP A 272 12.45 0.80 -24.62
N PRO A 273 11.44 0.23 -23.93
CA PRO A 273 11.52 -0.01 -22.51
C PRO A 273 12.37 -1.25 -22.17
N ASP A 274 13.17 -1.17 -21.12
CA ASP A 274 13.78 -2.36 -20.51
C ASP A 274 12.79 -3.00 -19.53
N LEU A 275 12.16 -4.08 -19.97
CA LEU A 275 11.18 -4.85 -19.21
C LEU A 275 11.58 -6.31 -19.03
N ASP A 276 12.82 -6.68 -19.28
CA ASP A 276 13.22 -8.09 -19.31
C ASP A 276 13.15 -8.75 -17.92
N ASP A 277 13.58 -8.04 -16.87
CA ASP A 277 13.46 -8.56 -15.51
C ASP A 277 12.00 -8.60 -15.02
N TRP A 278 11.18 -7.65 -15.47
CA TRP A 278 9.74 -7.65 -15.18
C TRP A 278 9.03 -8.85 -15.83
N LYS A 279 9.37 -9.17 -17.08
CA LYS A 279 8.84 -10.36 -17.79
C LYS A 279 9.27 -11.66 -17.10
N LYS A 280 10.54 -11.78 -16.68
CA LYS A 280 11.04 -12.95 -15.94
C LYS A 280 10.29 -13.15 -14.63
N MET A 281 10.04 -12.07 -13.90
CA MET A 281 9.29 -12.10 -12.64
C MET A 281 7.85 -12.58 -12.86
N ILE A 282 7.16 -12.09 -13.89
CA ILE A 282 5.81 -12.55 -14.26
C ILE A 282 5.80 -14.01 -14.67
N ASP A 283 6.80 -14.45 -15.46
CA ASP A 283 6.93 -15.86 -15.85
C ASP A 283 7.09 -16.77 -14.61
N ALA A 284 7.94 -16.37 -13.66
CA ALA A 284 8.11 -17.09 -12.39
C ALA A 284 6.81 -17.14 -11.58
N TRP A 285 6.03 -16.06 -11.60
CA TRP A 285 4.72 -15.99 -10.93
C TRP A 285 3.71 -16.98 -11.50
N LYS A 286 3.66 -17.08 -12.84
CA LYS A 286 2.72 -17.96 -13.55
C LYS A 286 3.11 -19.45 -13.53
N HIS A 287 4.38 -19.75 -13.26
CA HIS A 287 4.90 -21.10 -13.30
C HIS A 287 5.55 -21.52 -11.97
N PRO A 288 4.81 -21.47 -10.85
CA PRO A 288 5.34 -21.91 -9.56
C PRO A 288 5.65 -23.40 -9.58
N LYS A 289 6.71 -23.82 -8.88
CA LYS A 289 7.12 -25.23 -8.76
C LYS A 289 6.56 -25.89 -7.52
N HIS A 290 6.21 -25.09 -6.53
CA HIS A 290 5.73 -25.51 -5.21
C HIS A 290 4.42 -24.80 -4.90
N GLN A 291 3.69 -25.31 -3.93
CA GLN A 291 2.52 -24.64 -3.35
C GLN A 291 2.64 -24.69 -1.83
N VAL A 292 2.31 -23.62 -1.15
CA VAL A 292 2.36 -23.55 0.32
C VAL A 292 1.12 -22.83 0.84
N GLU A 293 0.55 -23.32 1.95
CA GLU A 293 -0.60 -22.70 2.58
C GLU A 293 -0.18 -21.98 3.87
N ILE A 294 -0.49 -20.68 3.96
CA ILE A 294 -0.18 -19.83 5.10
C ILE A 294 -1.48 -19.29 5.69
N ALA A 295 -1.68 -19.49 7.00
CA ALA A 295 -2.79 -18.88 7.71
C ALA A 295 -2.44 -17.42 8.04
N LEU A 296 -3.24 -16.49 7.55
CA LEU A 296 -3.26 -15.09 7.97
C LEU A 296 -4.32 -14.94 9.05
N VAL A 297 -3.89 -14.84 10.31
CA VAL A 297 -4.76 -14.75 11.48
C VAL A 297 -4.91 -13.28 11.87
N GLY A 298 -6.00 -12.67 11.48
CA GLY A 298 -6.21 -11.23 11.63
C GLY A 298 -7.63 -10.87 12.08
N LYS A 299 -7.83 -9.60 12.41
CA LYS A 299 -9.14 -9.05 12.82
C LYS A 299 -9.87 -8.30 11.69
N TYR A 300 -9.22 -8.03 10.55
CA TYR A 300 -9.78 -7.30 9.41
C TYR A 300 -9.99 -8.19 8.17
N VAL A 301 -10.08 -9.50 8.36
CA VAL A 301 -10.15 -10.49 7.27
C VAL A 301 -11.42 -10.43 6.43
N SER A 302 -12.43 -9.66 6.86
CA SER A 302 -13.66 -9.43 6.08
C SER A 302 -13.46 -8.49 4.87
N LEU A 303 -12.40 -7.68 4.87
CA LEU A 303 -11.97 -6.86 3.75
C LEU A 303 -10.49 -7.14 3.47
N HIS A 304 -10.19 -7.83 2.38
CA HIS A 304 -8.82 -8.24 2.05
C HIS A 304 -7.88 -7.05 1.84
N ASP A 305 -8.39 -5.94 1.33
CA ASP A 305 -7.62 -4.69 1.13
C ASP A 305 -7.07 -4.11 2.44
N ALA A 306 -7.59 -4.52 3.60
CA ALA A 306 -7.04 -4.10 4.90
C ALA A 306 -5.65 -4.70 5.18
N TYR A 307 -5.26 -5.76 4.48
CA TYR A 307 -3.97 -6.44 4.59
C TYR A 307 -3.26 -6.57 3.23
N ILE A 308 -3.56 -5.66 2.28
CA ILE A 308 -3.08 -5.80 0.90
C ILE A 308 -1.55 -5.87 0.83
N SER A 309 -0.80 -5.05 1.57
CA SER A 309 0.66 -5.11 1.55
C SER A 309 1.22 -6.41 2.16
N VAL A 310 0.53 -7.02 3.13
CA VAL A 310 0.90 -8.33 3.68
C VAL A 310 0.68 -9.43 2.62
N VAL A 311 -0.46 -9.41 1.95
CA VAL A 311 -0.78 -10.35 0.85
C VAL A 311 0.25 -10.24 -0.27
N GLU A 312 0.46 -9.04 -0.79
CA GLU A 312 1.46 -8.74 -1.82
C GLU A 312 2.86 -9.23 -1.40
N SER A 313 3.24 -9.00 -0.14
CA SER A 313 4.55 -9.45 0.38
C SER A 313 4.69 -10.96 0.44
N LEU A 314 3.61 -11.68 0.77
CA LEU A 314 3.57 -13.14 0.72
C LEU A 314 3.68 -13.65 -0.72
N GLU A 315 3.00 -13.01 -1.65
CA GLU A 315 3.06 -13.34 -3.08
C GLU A 315 4.45 -13.05 -3.66
N HIS A 316 5.06 -11.88 -3.35
CA HIS A 316 6.44 -11.57 -3.73
C HIS A 316 7.43 -12.62 -3.20
N ALA A 317 7.24 -13.04 -1.94
CA ALA A 317 8.05 -14.09 -1.34
C ALA A 317 7.80 -15.46 -2.01
N GLY A 318 6.58 -15.73 -2.42
CA GLY A 318 6.21 -16.89 -3.23
C GLY A 318 7.01 -16.94 -4.53
N VAL A 319 6.98 -15.86 -5.30
CA VAL A 319 7.76 -15.73 -6.55
C VAL A 319 9.24 -15.95 -6.32
N ALA A 320 9.81 -15.32 -5.27
CA ALA A 320 11.22 -15.47 -4.93
C ALA A 320 11.63 -16.89 -4.52
N ASN A 321 10.66 -17.72 -4.07
CA ASN A 321 10.84 -19.13 -3.69
C ASN A 321 10.27 -20.11 -4.74
N ALA A 322 9.86 -19.63 -5.91
CA ALA A 322 9.18 -20.42 -6.95
C ALA A 322 7.94 -21.18 -6.41
N ALA A 323 7.18 -20.56 -5.53
CA ALA A 323 6.01 -21.13 -4.85
C ALA A 323 4.75 -20.30 -5.06
N ASP A 324 3.62 -20.99 -5.21
CA ASP A 324 2.28 -20.42 -5.13
C ASP A 324 1.85 -20.40 -3.65
N VAL A 325 1.65 -19.21 -3.09
CA VAL A 325 1.24 -19.04 -1.70
C VAL A 325 -0.27 -18.95 -1.61
N LYS A 326 -0.89 -19.96 -1.02
CA LYS A 326 -2.32 -19.96 -0.70
C LYS A 326 -2.54 -19.35 0.69
N ILE A 327 -3.37 -18.32 0.77
CA ILE A 327 -3.68 -17.64 2.02
C ILE A 327 -4.98 -18.21 2.60
N ARG A 328 -4.89 -18.84 3.78
CA ARG A 328 -6.04 -19.18 4.58
C ARG A 328 -6.38 -17.97 5.47
N TRP A 329 -7.46 -17.30 5.15
CA TRP A 329 -7.96 -16.18 5.92
C TRP A 329 -8.66 -16.67 7.19
N VAL A 330 -8.15 -16.30 8.35
CA VAL A 330 -8.66 -16.77 9.64
C VAL A 330 -9.02 -15.58 10.52
N ASP A 331 -10.32 -15.48 10.83
CA ASP A 331 -10.83 -14.48 11.75
C ASP A 331 -10.42 -14.84 13.19
N SER A 332 -9.59 -14.00 13.78
CA SER A 332 -9.07 -14.22 15.13
C SER A 332 -10.15 -14.25 16.21
N GLU A 333 -11.30 -13.60 16.00
CA GLU A 333 -12.42 -13.64 16.94
C GLU A 333 -13.06 -15.03 17.06
N ARG A 334 -12.85 -15.87 16.06
CA ARG A 334 -13.41 -17.23 16.02
C ARG A 334 -12.46 -18.29 16.60
N ILE A 335 -11.22 -17.93 16.89
CA ILE A 335 -10.22 -18.86 17.45
C ILE A 335 -10.35 -18.92 18.97
N SER A 336 -10.29 -20.13 19.48
CA SER A 336 -10.22 -20.45 20.92
C SER A 336 -9.30 -21.65 21.16
N SER A 337 -8.95 -21.92 22.40
CA SER A 337 -8.15 -23.09 22.76
C SER A 337 -8.82 -24.44 22.41
N TYR A 338 -10.14 -24.46 22.16
CA TYR A 338 -10.89 -25.67 21.83
C TYR A 338 -10.94 -26.00 20.34
N ASN A 339 -10.76 -24.97 19.46
CA ASN A 339 -10.91 -25.14 18.01
C ASN A 339 -9.68 -24.70 17.20
N VAL A 340 -8.61 -24.27 17.84
CA VAL A 340 -7.41 -23.77 17.17
C VAL A 340 -6.80 -24.80 16.22
N GLU A 341 -6.79 -26.09 16.61
CA GLU A 341 -6.30 -27.17 15.77
C GLU A 341 -7.20 -27.41 14.55
N GLU A 342 -8.52 -27.29 14.69
CA GLU A 342 -9.47 -27.38 13.56
C GLU A 342 -9.24 -26.23 12.56
N MET A 343 -9.01 -25.01 13.06
CA MET A 343 -8.88 -23.82 12.23
C MET A 343 -7.51 -23.66 11.58
N LEU A 344 -6.45 -24.10 12.25
CA LEU A 344 -5.06 -23.91 11.82
C LEU A 344 -4.34 -25.21 11.47
N GLY A 345 -4.97 -26.37 11.65
CA GLY A 345 -4.35 -27.65 11.31
C GLY A 345 -4.02 -27.75 9.83
N GLY A 346 -2.85 -28.31 9.53
CA GLY A 346 -2.38 -28.55 8.16
C GLY A 346 -1.83 -27.34 7.42
N VAL A 347 -1.79 -26.12 8.03
CA VAL A 347 -1.09 -24.98 7.43
C VAL A 347 0.43 -25.13 7.60
N HIS A 348 1.18 -24.56 6.66
CA HIS A 348 2.63 -24.65 6.64
C HIS A 348 3.31 -23.44 7.30
N GLY A 349 2.56 -22.38 7.54
CA GLY A 349 3.01 -21.18 8.25
C GLY A 349 1.84 -20.39 8.82
N ILE A 350 2.09 -19.65 9.90
CA ILE A 350 1.09 -18.78 10.56
C ILE A 350 1.65 -17.35 10.60
N LEU A 351 0.90 -16.39 10.09
CA LEU A 351 1.21 -14.97 10.12
C LEU A 351 0.14 -14.23 10.95
N VAL A 352 0.59 -13.45 11.94
CA VAL A 352 -0.26 -12.54 12.72
C VAL A 352 0.13 -11.10 12.36
N PRO A 353 -0.71 -10.37 11.63
CA PRO A 353 -0.41 -9.02 11.15
C PRO A 353 -0.63 -7.95 12.23
N GLY A 354 -0.34 -6.70 11.87
CA GLY A 354 -0.66 -5.51 12.66
C GLY A 354 -2.17 -5.28 12.83
N GLY A 355 -2.53 -4.46 13.80
CA GLY A 355 -3.91 -4.06 14.08
C GLY A 355 -4.03 -3.23 15.35
N PHE A 356 -5.18 -2.58 15.54
CA PHE A 356 -5.51 -1.76 16.70
C PHE A 356 -6.75 -2.27 17.43
N GLY A 357 -6.85 -1.95 18.73
CA GLY A 357 -7.99 -2.32 19.58
C GLY A 357 -7.94 -3.78 20.06
N ASP A 358 -8.82 -4.11 20.98
CA ASP A 358 -8.85 -5.36 21.78
C ASP A 358 -9.53 -6.55 21.09
N ARG A 359 -10.25 -6.30 20.01
CA ARG A 359 -11.01 -7.33 19.27
C ARG A 359 -10.09 -8.44 18.76
N GLY A 360 -10.44 -9.70 19.02
CA GLY A 360 -9.74 -10.89 18.50
C GLY A 360 -8.34 -11.17 19.08
N ILE A 361 -7.92 -10.46 20.12
CA ILE A 361 -6.59 -10.58 20.75
C ILE A 361 -6.34 -12.00 21.29
N GLU A 362 -7.30 -12.55 22.04
CA GLU A 362 -7.12 -13.88 22.66
C GLU A 362 -7.03 -15.00 21.60
N GLY A 363 -7.75 -14.87 20.49
CA GLY A 363 -7.61 -15.79 19.37
C GLY A 363 -6.24 -15.70 18.68
N MET A 364 -5.67 -14.49 18.53
CA MET A 364 -4.30 -14.33 18.04
C MET A 364 -3.30 -14.98 19.00
N ILE A 365 -3.44 -14.77 20.32
CA ILE A 365 -2.57 -15.41 21.33
C ILE A 365 -2.66 -16.93 21.25
N CYS A 366 -3.87 -17.50 21.08
CA CYS A 366 -4.07 -18.92 20.85
C CYS A 366 -3.34 -19.43 19.59
N ALA A 367 -3.41 -18.68 18.49
CA ALA A 367 -2.72 -19.02 17.24
C ALA A 367 -1.19 -18.98 17.40
N ILE A 368 -0.66 -17.97 18.10
CA ILE A 368 0.78 -17.83 18.39
C ILE A 368 1.26 -19.02 19.23
N LYS A 369 0.52 -19.37 20.28
CA LYS A 369 0.80 -20.56 21.11
C LYS A 369 0.81 -21.83 20.27
N TYR A 370 -0.19 -22.00 19.43
CA TYR A 370 -0.30 -23.18 18.55
C TYR A 370 0.91 -23.27 17.60
N ALA A 371 1.33 -22.16 16.99
CA ALA A 371 2.51 -22.12 16.15
C ALA A 371 3.79 -22.51 16.92
N ARG A 372 4.00 -21.93 18.11
CA ARG A 372 5.18 -22.19 18.94
C ARG A 372 5.26 -23.65 19.41
N GLU A 373 4.17 -24.20 19.92
CA GLU A 373 4.15 -25.56 20.48
C GLU A 373 4.24 -26.64 19.40
N ASN A 374 3.62 -26.42 18.23
CA ASN A 374 3.61 -27.37 17.11
C ASN A 374 4.76 -27.15 16.11
N LYS A 375 5.71 -26.23 16.40
CA LYS A 375 6.87 -25.93 15.55
C LYS A 375 6.50 -25.51 14.13
N ILE A 376 5.34 -24.84 13.96
CA ILE A 376 4.89 -24.29 12.68
C ILE A 376 5.57 -22.93 12.49
N PRO A 377 6.21 -22.65 11.33
CA PRO A 377 6.79 -21.35 11.03
C PRO A 377 5.84 -20.19 11.34
N TYR A 378 6.35 -19.17 12.04
CA TYR A 378 5.56 -18.06 12.54
C TYR A 378 6.19 -16.70 12.20
N LEU A 379 5.39 -15.77 11.65
CA LEU A 379 5.75 -14.38 11.46
C LEU A 379 4.75 -13.48 12.20
N GLY A 380 5.25 -12.70 13.17
CA GLY A 380 4.46 -11.67 13.88
C GLY A 380 4.85 -10.26 13.43
N ILE A 381 3.86 -9.45 13.06
CA ILE A 381 4.07 -8.07 12.59
C ILE A 381 3.38 -7.10 13.54
N CYS A 382 4.09 -6.11 14.07
CA CYS A 382 3.60 -5.03 14.93
C CYS A 382 2.78 -5.59 16.12
N LEU A 383 1.46 -5.58 16.07
CA LEU A 383 0.60 -6.23 17.07
C LEU A 383 0.95 -7.71 17.23
N GLY A 384 1.26 -8.42 16.16
CA GLY A 384 1.67 -9.83 16.20
C GLY A 384 2.93 -10.05 17.05
N MET A 385 3.92 -9.15 16.99
CA MET A 385 5.07 -9.18 17.90
C MET A 385 4.68 -8.90 19.34
N GLN A 386 3.86 -7.89 19.58
CA GLN A 386 3.41 -7.53 20.94
C GLN A 386 2.67 -8.70 21.60
N LEU A 387 1.79 -9.36 20.85
CA LEU A 387 1.06 -10.54 21.36
C LEU A 387 1.96 -11.77 21.51
N THR A 388 3.05 -11.88 20.76
CA THR A 388 4.08 -12.91 20.98
C THR A 388 4.68 -12.78 22.39
N LEU A 389 4.96 -11.56 22.84
CA LEU A 389 5.47 -11.32 24.20
C LEU A 389 4.44 -11.66 25.27
N VAL A 390 3.17 -11.31 25.02
CA VAL A 390 2.06 -11.65 25.93
C VAL A 390 1.89 -13.18 26.03
N GLU A 391 1.90 -13.88 24.89
CA GLU A 391 1.83 -15.35 24.84
C GLU A 391 2.98 -15.98 25.62
N PHE A 392 4.21 -15.52 25.36
CA PHE A 392 5.40 -16.02 26.03
C PHE A 392 5.37 -15.74 27.55
N GLY A 393 4.93 -14.55 27.93
CA GLY A 393 4.72 -14.18 29.34
C GLY A 393 3.75 -15.12 30.05
N ARG A 394 2.60 -15.43 29.43
CA ARG A 394 1.58 -16.29 30.00
C ARG A 394 1.98 -17.77 30.06
N HIS A 395 2.53 -18.30 28.98
CA HIS A 395 2.66 -19.75 28.81
C HIS A 395 4.10 -20.28 28.98
N VAL A 396 5.11 -19.43 28.93
CA VAL A 396 6.51 -19.82 29.18
C VAL A 396 6.98 -19.29 30.52
N LEU A 397 6.74 -17.99 30.82
CA LEU A 397 7.18 -17.39 32.09
C LEU A 397 6.19 -17.61 33.24
N GLY A 398 4.95 -18.06 32.97
CA GLY A 398 3.93 -18.33 34.01
C GLY A 398 3.26 -17.07 34.57
N PHE A 399 3.37 -15.92 33.93
CA PHE A 399 2.67 -14.70 34.33
C PHE A 399 1.23 -14.71 33.81
N ALA A 400 0.32 -15.30 34.58
CA ALA A 400 -1.04 -15.57 34.13
C ALA A 400 -1.83 -14.35 33.63
N ASP A 401 -1.53 -13.16 34.16
CA ASP A 401 -2.16 -11.87 33.80
C ASP A 401 -1.31 -11.05 32.79
N ALA A 402 -0.23 -11.62 32.24
CA ALA A 402 0.60 -10.91 31.27
C ALA A 402 -0.22 -10.35 30.11
N HIS A 403 -0.06 -9.06 29.82
CA HIS A 403 -0.84 -8.36 28.79
C HIS A 403 -0.10 -7.17 28.21
N SER A 404 -0.68 -6.53 27.19
CA SER A 404 -0.36 -5.17 26.78
C SER A 404 -1.19 -4.18 27.58
N GLN A 405 -0.59 -3.07 28.02
CA GLN A 405 -1.30 -1.95 28.64
C GLN A 405 -2.33 -1.30 27.72
N GLU A 406 -2.22 -1.46 26.40
CA GLU A 406 -3.22 -1.00 25.45
C GLU A 406 -4.59 -1.61 25.72
N PHE A 407 -4.63 -2.92 26.07
CA PHE A 407 -5.86 -3.70 26.22
C PHE A 407 -6.23 -3.98 27.67
N ASN A 408 -5.25 -4.03 28.54
CA ASN A 408 -5.45 -4.19 29.98
C ASN A 408 -4.50 -3.25 30.76
N PRO A 409 -4.93 -2.00 31.03
CA PRO A 409 -4.11 -1.04 31.77
C PRO A 409 -3.77 -1.47 33.21
N ASP A 410 -4.58 -2.34 33.80
CA ASP A 410 -4.46 -2.81 35.18
C ASP A 410 -3.63 -4.10 35.35
N THR A 411 -3.05 -4.62 34.27
CA THR A 411 -2.21 -5.83 34.32
C THR A 411 -1.01 -5.62 35.24
N THR A 412 -0.70 -6.61 36.08
CA THR A 412 0.49 -6.57 36.94
C THR A 412 1.76 -6.96 36.19
N HIS A 413 1.62 -7.60 35.01
CA HIS A 413 2.71 -7.97 34.13
C HIS A 413 2.56 -7.35 32.73
N PRO A 414 2.74 -6.01 32.62
CA PRO A 414 2.66 -5.33 31.33
C PRO A 414 3.89 -5.66 30.47
N MET A 415 3.78 -6.72 29.66
CA MET A 415 4.84 -7.12 28.71
C MET A 415 5.07 -6.04 27.64
N VAL A 416 4.02 -5.31 27.31
CA VAL A 416 4.00 -4.21 26.35
C VAL A 416 3.40 -2.99 27.05
N HIS A 417 4.04 -1.83 26.89
CA HIS A 417 3.63 -0.58 27.54
C HIS A 417 3.67 0.58 26.54
N ILE A 418 3.07 1.72 26.95
CA ILE A 418 3.10 2.92 26.12
C ILE A 418 4.52 3.48 26.03
N MET A 419 4.92 3.97 24.86
CA MET A 419 6.19 4.66 24.66
C MET A 419 6.24 5.95 25.46
N ALA A 420 7.40 6.29 26.00
CA ALA A 420 7.56 7.46 26.88
C ALA A 420 7.20 8.81 26.21
N ASP A 421 7.42 8.92 24.89
CA ASP A 421 7.07 10.09 24.09
C ASP A 421 5.61 10.11 23.62
N GLN A 422 4.87 9.03 23.87
CA GLN A 422 3.45 8.88 23.55
C GLN A 422 2.55 9.08 24.76
N ASP A 423 3.13 9.14 25.96
CA ASP A 423 2.37 9.36 27.21
C ASP A 423 1.77 10.78 27.23
N GLY A 424 0.47 10.87 27.51
CA GLY A 424 -0.26 12.14 27.54
C GLY A 424 -0.65 12.73 26.17
N VAL A 425 -0.39 12.03 25.06
CA VAL A 425 -0.84 12.46 23.73
C VAL A 425 -2.34 12.24 23.60
N THR A 426 -3.10 13.32 23.32
CA THR A 426 -4.57 13.30 23.19
C THR A 426 -5.05 13.09 21.76
N ASP A 427 -4.30 13.58 20.78
CA ASP A 427 -4.65 13.42 19.37
C ASP A 427 -4.28 12.00 18.87
N LEU A 428 -5.20 11.34 18.19
CA LEU A 428 -4.98 9.98 17.71
C LEU A 428 -4.29 9.94 16.33
N GLY A 429 -4.59 10.91 15.46
CA GLY A 429 -4.04 10.95 14.09
C GLY A 429 -2.64 11.59 14.04
N GLY A 430 -1.73 10.98 13.28
CA GLY A 430 -0.39 11.53 13.00
C GLY A 430 0.56 11.60 14.19
N THR A 431 0.25 10.94 15.30
CA THR A 431 1.01 11.05 16.58
C THR A 431 1.73 9.76 16.96
N LEU A 432 1.54 8.68 16.23
CA LEU A 432 2.24 7.41 16.42
C LEU A 432 3.74 7.54 16.09
N ARG A 433 4.54 6.54 16.45
CA ARG A 433 5.88 6.37 15.87
C ARG A 433 5.72 5.94 14.42
N LEU A 434 5.90 6.89 13.51
CA LEU A 434 5.59 6.77 12.08
C LEU A 434 6.82 6.92 11.22
N GLY A 435 6.97 6.08 10.20
CA GLY A 435 8.02 6.17 9.20
C GLY A 435 9.19 5.23 9.45
N SER A 436 10.29 5.48 8.75
CA SER A 436 11.46 4.62 8.74
C SER A 436 12.38 4.91 9.93
N TYR A 437 12.72 3.86 10.69
CA TYR A 437 13.64 3.95 11.82
C TYR A 437 14.73 2.89 11.70
N PRO A 438 15.96 3.19 12.17
CA PRO A 438 17.07 2.26 12.20
C PRO A 438 16.86 1.18 13.25
N CYS A 439 17.24 -0.06 12.91
CA CYS A 439 17.29 -1.20 13.79
C CYS A 439 18.64 -1.91 13.65
N VAL A 440 19.32 -2.13 14.76
CA VAL A 440 20.59 -2.87 14.83
C VAL A 440 20.28 -4.34 15.13
N LEU A 441 20.65 -5.21 14.21
CA LEU A 441 20.42 -6.65 14.30
C LEU A 441 21.51 -7.36 15.11
N THR A 442 21.10 -8.37 15.86
CA THR A 442 21.99 -9.23 16.66
C THR A 442 22.65 -10.26 15.76
N GLU A 443 23.98 -10.32 15.76
CA GLU A 443 24.76 -11.30 14.99
C GLU A 443 24.37 -12.74 15.40
N GLY A 444 24.18 -13.61 14.40
CA GLY A 444 23.72 -14.99 14.59
C GLY A 444 22.20 -15.16 14.74
N SER A 445 21.41 -14.08 14.65
CA SER A 445 19.95 -14.16 14.53
C SER A 445 19.54 -14.51 13.11
N LYS A 446 18.33 -15.09 12.95
CA LYS A 446 17.74 -15.33 11.61
C LYS A 446 17.52 -14.03 10.85
N ALA A 447 17.10 -12.98 11.54
CA ALA A 447 16.96 -11.66 10.93
C ALA A 447 18.30 -11.18 10.36
N TYR A 448 19.40 -11.24 11.13
CA TYR A 448 20.72 -10.85 10.64
C TYR A 448 21.16 -11.65 9.39
N GLU A 449 20.92 -12.97 9.39
CA GLU A 449 21.24 -13.84 8.24
C GLU A 449 20.41 -13.49 7.00
N LEU A 450 19.13 -13.15 7.18
CA LEU A 450 18.21 -12.85 6.08
C LEU A 450 18.46 -11.48 5.45
N TYR A 451 18.73 -10.46 6.26
CA TYR A 451 19.02 -9.12 5.74
C TYR A 451 20.45 -9.00 5.22
N GLY A 452 21.41 -9.72 5.83
CA GLY A 452 22.82 -9.66 5.45
C GLY A 452 23.52 -8.34 5.84
N GLU A 453 22.87 -7.52 6.66
CA GLU A 453 23.34 -6.21 7.10
C GLU A 453 23.13 -6.08 8.62
N LYS A 454 24.02 -5.32 9.28
CA LYS A 454 23.95 -5.13 10.74
C LYS A 454 22.93 -4.08 11.16
N GLU A 455 22.78 -3.03 10.36
CA GLU A 455 21.82 -1.97 10.59
C GLU A 455 20.85 -1.91 9.41
N ILE A 456 19.57 -1.99 9.72
CA ILE A 456 18.48 -1.94 8.76
C ILE A 456 17.54 -0.78 9.08
N HIS A 457 16.74 -0.39 8.11
CA HIS A 457 15.73 0.66 8.27
C HIS A 457 14.37 0.12 7.88
N GLU A 458 13.43 0.11 8.83
CA GLU A 458 12.07 -0.38 8.63
C GLU A 458 11.02 0.66 8.98
N ARG A 459 9.84 0.57 8.36
CA ARG A 459 8.72 1.49 8.61
C ARG A 459 7.92 1.05 9.82
N HIS A 460 7.52 2.00 10.65
CA HIS A 460 6.77 1.80 11.89
C HIS A 460 5.43 2.52 11.86
N ARG A 461 4.47 1.96 12.61
CA ARG A 461 3.16 2.55 12.86
C ARG A 461 2.61 2.00 14.17
N HIS A 462 3.15 2.48 15.32
CA HIS A 462 2.74 2.00 16.64
C HIS A 462 2.94 3.06 17.73
N ARG A 463 2.29 2.83 18.87
CA ARG A 463 2.36 3.68 20.07
C ARG A 463 2.91 2.92 21.28
N TYR A 464 2.81 1.60 21.26
CA TYR A 464 3.22 0.71 22.34
C TYR A 464 4.49 -0.04 21.94
N GLU A 465 5.31 -0.37 22.94
CA GLU A 465 6.59 -1.03 22.78
C GLU A 465 6.83 -2.11 23.84
N VAL A 466 7.85 -2.93 23.65
CA VAL A 466 8.29 -3.94 24.62
C VAL A 466 8.71 -3.28 25.92
N ASN A 467 8.20 -3.75 27.05
CA ASN A 467 8.59 -3.24 28.34
C ASN A 467 9.97 -3.79 28.75
N ASN A 468 10.94 -2.87 28.82
CA ASN A 468 12.33 -3.19 29.13
C ASN A 468 12.56 -3.92 30.46
N LYS A 469 11.60 -3.86 31.39
CA LYS A 469 11.64 -4.59 32.67
C LYS A 469 11.72 -6.12 32.47
N TYR A 470 11.21 -6.63 31.36
CA TYR A 470 11.13 -8.07 31.11
C TYR A 470 12.23 -8.61 30.19
N ARG A 471 13.17 -7.78 29.72
CA ARG A 471 14.21 -8.20 28.74
C ARG A 471 15.03 -9.39 29.23
N ASP A 472 15.56 -9.29 30.44
CA ASP A 472 16.46 -10.31 30.98
C ASP A 472 15.73 -11.65 31.14
N VAL A 473 14.53 -11.64 31.73
CA VAL A 473 13.75 -12.86 31.93
C VAL A 473 13.28 -13.50 30.62
N LEU A 474 13.01 -12.69 29.58
CA LEU A 474 12.69 -13.20 28.23
C LEU A 474 13.91 -13.94 27.65
N GLN A 475 15.10 -13.35 27.72
CA GLN A 475 16.34 -13.96 27.21
C GLN A 475 16.75 -15.20 27.99
N GLU A 476 16.68 -15.17 29.31
CA GLU A 476 16.96 -16.33 30.16
C GLU A 476 16.05 -17.53 29.88
N ASN A 477 14.84 -17.29 29.34
CA ASN A 477 13.89 -18.34 29.01
C ASN A 477 13.82 -18.68 27.50
N GLY A 478 14.80 -18.22 26.71
CA GLY A 478 15.00 -18.68 25.34
C GLY A 478 14.41 -17.80 24.26
N MET A 479 13.99 -16.58 24.59
CA MET A 479 13.66 -15.58 23.57
C MET A 479 14.87 -14.70 23.27
N MET A 480 15.26 -14.60 22.01
CA MET A 480 16.32 -13.71 21.55
C MET A 480 15.74 -12.34 21.18
N LEU A 481 16.34 -11.26 21.66
CA LEU A 481 16.08 -9.91 21.17
C LEU A 481 16.97 -9.69 19.95
N SER A 482 16.44 -10.01 18.77
CA SER A 482 17.22 -10.08 17.53
C SER A 482 17.40 -8.74 16.84
N GLY A 483 16.65 -7.70 17.24
CA GLY A 483 16.84 -6.33 16.75
C GLY A 483 16.47 -5.29 17.80
N CYS A 484 17.27 -4.23 17.88
CA CYS A 484 17.01 -3.11 18.79
C CYS A 484 17.29 -1.77 18.09
N SER A 485 16.71 -0.68 18.62
CA SER A 485 17.12 0.67 18.23
C SER A 485 18.62 0.89 18.46
N PRO A 486 19.30 1.81 17.75
CA PRO A 486 20.75 2.03 17.89
C PRO A 486 21.22 2.37 19.31
N ASP A 487 20.37 3.03 20.11
CA ASP A 487 20.61 3.31 21.52
C ASP A 487 20.31 2.12 22.45
N GLY A 488 19.83 1.02 21.87
CA GLY A 488 19.48 -0.21 22.58
C GLY A 488 18.20 -0.13 23.42
N ARG A 489 17.46 0.99 23.42
CA ARG A 489 16.29 1.18 24.28
C ARG A 489 15.06 0.42 23.81
N ILE A 490 14.79 0.42 22.52
CA ILE A 490 13.57 -0.15 21.95
C ILE A 490 13.92 -1.51 21.34
N VAL A 491 13.13 -2.52 21.71
CA VAL A 491 13.21 -3.87 21.08
C VAL A 491 12.37 -3.84 19.83
N GLU A 492 12.99 -4.08 18.68
CA GLU A 492 12.37 -4.01 17.37
C GLU A 492 12.04 -5.39 16.79
N MET A 493 12.80 -6.41 17.18
CA MET A 493 12.60 -7.80 16.73
C MET A 493 12.89 -8.80 17.83
N VAL A 494 12.12 -9.90 17.82
CA VAL A 494 12.33 -11.05 18.71
C VAL A 494 12.28 -12.36 17.93
N GLU A 495 13.03 -13.34 18.41
CA GLU A 495 13.09 -14.68 17.83
C GLU A 495 13.09 -15.75 18.93
N ILE A 496 12.66 -16.97 18.58
CA ILE A 496 12.86 -18.17 19.38
C ILE A 496 13.85 -19.07 18.64
N PRO A 497 15.15 -19.07 18.99
CA PRO A 497 16.20 -19.78 18.25
C PRO A 497 15.98 -21.30 18.15
N GLU A 498 15.43 -21.91 19.21
CA GLU A 498 15.12 -23.35 19.28
C GLU A 498 13.93 -23.76 18.39
N HIS A 499 13.20 -22.78 17.86
CA HIS A 499 12.11 -23.02 16.91
C HIS A 499 12.65 -23.06 15.47
N PRO A 500 12.13 -23.92 14.58
CA PRO A 500 12.56 -23.97 13.18
C PRO A 500 12.55 -22.61 12.50
N TRP A 501 11.49 -21.84 12.70
CA TRP A 501 11.39 -20.44 12.24
C TRP A 501 10.31 -19.71 13.05
N PHE A 502 10.70 -18.83 13.96
CA PHE A 502 9.78 -18.03 14.78
C PHE A 502 10.39 -16.63 14.92
N VAL A 503 9.87 -15.68 14.16
CA VAL A 503 10.36 -14.30 14.10
C VAL A 503 9.20 -13.34 14.24
N ALA A 504 9.39 -12.29 15.03
CA ALA A 504 8.40 -11.22 15.12
C ALA A 504 9.09 -9.85 15.13
N THR A 505 8.46 -8.88 14.48
CA THR A 505 8.97 -7.51 14.32
C THR A 505 7.94 -6.47 14.74
N GLN A 506 8.39 -5.39 15.38
CA GLN A 506 7.55 -4.23 15.71
C GLN A 506 7.28 -3.36 14.48
N ALA A 507 8.17 -3.42 13.50
CA ALA A 507 8.04 -2.74 12.22
C ALA A 507 6.99 -3.39 11.30
N HIS A 508 6.72 -2.72 10.19
CA HIS A 508 5.84 -3.15 9.10
C HIS A 508 6.66 -3.45 7.84
N PRO A 509 7.32 -4.62 7.74
CA PRO A 509 8.17 -4.99 6.61
C PRO A 509 7.39 -5.11 5.29
N GLU A 510 6.07 -5.33 5.37
CA GLU A 510 5.17 -5.41 4.21
C GLU A 510 5.19 -4.14 3.35
N PHE A 511 5.43 -2.97 3.93
CA PHE A 511 5.46 -1.72 3.18
C PHE A 511 6.70 -1.57 2.27
N LYS A 512 7.74 -2.36 2.53
CA LYS A 512 9.01 -2.28 1.76
C LYS A 512 9.21 -3.44 0.78
N SER A 513 8.28 -4.39 0.73
CA SER A 513 8.34 -5.50 -0.24
C SER A 513 8.04 -5.02 -1.66
N ARG A 514 8.75 -5.58 -2.64
CA ARG A 514 8.58 -5.28 -4.08
C ARG A 514 8.45 -6.59 -4.87
N PRO A 515 7.74 -6.62 -6.00
CA PRO A 515 7.55 -7.84 -6.77
C PRO A 515 8.85 -8.43 -7.31
N ASN A 516 9.83 -7.57 -7.63
CA ASN A 516 11.16 -7.94 -8.10
C ASN A 516 12.20 -8.05 -6.96
N LYS A 517 11.85 -7.63 -5.74
CA LYS A 517 12.72 -7.66 -4.55
C LYS A 517 11.87 -7.96 -3.31
N ALA A 518 11.51 -9.23 -3.14
CA ALA A 518 10.75 -9.67 -1.97
C ALA A 518 11.47 -9.31 -0.66
N HIS A 519 10.71 -8.84 0.33
CA HIS A 519 11.28 -8.47 1.62
C HIS A 519 11.92 -9.68 2.32
N PRO A 520 13.13 -9.55 2.93
CA PRO A 520 13.88 -10.68 3.50
C PRO A 520 13.10 -11.53 4.49
N LEU A 521 12.34 -10.91 5.42
CA LEU A 521 11.55 -11.64 6.40
C LEU A 521 10.45 -12.48 5.76
N PHE A 522 9.71 -11.94 4.80
CA PHE A 522 8.67 -12.68 4.08
C PHE A 522 9.28 -13.82 3.24
N LYS A 523 10.39 -13.56 2.55
CA LYS A 523 11.11 -14.58 1.78
C LYS A 523 11.54 -15.74 2.66
N GLY A 524 12.19 -15.46 3.81
CA GLY A 524 12.63 -16.47 4.76
C GLY A 524 11.45 -17.22 5.41
N PHE A 525 10.35 -16.54 5.68
CA PHE A 525 9.14 -17.15 6.23
C PHE A 525 8.52 -18.16 5.26
N VAL A 526 8.35 -17.80 3.99
CA VAL A 526 7.82 -18.70 2.95
C VAL A 526 8.78 -19.88 2.71
N GLU A 527 10.09 -19.64 2.68
CA GLU A 527 11.09 -20.72 2.59
C GLU A 527 10.99 -21.71 3.77
N ALA A 528 10.79 -21.19 4.99
CA ALA A 528 10.61 -22.03 6.17
C ALA A 528 9.29 -22.82 6.11
N ALA A 529 8.21 -22.21 5.62
CA ALA A 529 6.92 -22.89 5.44
C ALA A 529 7.01 -24.02 4.42
N LEU A 530 7.72 -23.86 3.31
CA LEU A 530 8.01 -24.93 2.36
C LEU A 530 8.78 -26.08 3.01
N LYS A 531 9.83 -25.79 3.77
CA LYS A 531 10.60 -26.81 4.52
C LYS A 531 9.77 -27.52 5.58
N HIS A 532 8.74 -26.87 6.12
CA HIS A 532 7.82 -27.48 7.09
C HIS A 532 6.85 -28.44 6.40
N GLN A 533 6.39 -28.12 5.21
CA GLN A 533 5.52 -28.99 4.40
C GLN A 533 6.17 -30.33 4.07
N ASP A 534 7.48 -30.35 3.84
CA ASP A 534 8.24 -31.54 3.44
C ASP A 534 8.49 -32.52 4.61
N LYS A 535 8.11 -32.16 5.85
CA LYS A 535 8.24 -32.98 7.06
C LYS A 535 7.00 -33.78 7.36
#